data_19f1a162c28e3bdd72160b4458e5ae9e
#
_entry.id   19f1a162c28e3bdd72160b4458e5ae9e
#
_cell.length_a   1.000
_cell.length_b   1.000
_cell.length_c   1.000
_cell.angle_alpha   90.00
_cell.angle_beta   90.00
_cell.angle_gamma   90.00
#
_symmetry.space_group_name_H-M   'P 1'
#
loop_
_entity.id
_entity.type
_entity.pdbx_description
1 polymer ?
#
loop_
_entity_poly.entity_id
_entity_poly.type
_entity_poly.pdbx_seq_one_letter_code
_entity_poly.pdbx_strand_id
1 'polypeptide(L)'
;MAGLAEQNKRRSARQVLSTLEEVRAAVSQITGLANRSLAILTHDLEPEVYDHDEFLETLKRFVLARTFARVRVLIADPARAMKDGNRFVSMGRRLNSYIEFRNVKPQFRTHPEAFCIADDHAIVYRARAESWEGVADTFQPPVVRRYLDVFDSLWHACEIEPELRQLQV
;
A
#
# COMPACT_ATOMS: atom_id res chain seq x y z
N MET A 1 -8.41 -24.88 23.94
CA MET A 1 -9.66 -24.16 23.59
C MET A 1 -9.42 -22.72 23.17
N ALA A 2 -8.47 -22.02 23.77
CA ALA A 2 -8.06 -20.68 23.33
C ALA A 2 -7.47 -20.65 21.89
N GLY A 3 -6.80 -21.73 21.46
CA GLY A 3 -6.20 -21.83 20.13
C GLY A 3 -7.18 -21.86 18.97
N LEU A 4 -8.39 -22.37 19.16
CA LEU A 4 -9.42 -22.42 18.11
C LEU A 4 -10.11 -21.06 17.90
N ALA A 5 -10.26 -20.28 18.95
CA ALA A 5 -10.83 -18.93 18.86
C ALA A 5 -9.81 -17.95 18.24
N GLU A 6 -8.52 -18.14 18.50
CA GLU A 6 -7.45 -17.35 17.88
C GLU A 6 -7.23 -17.74 16.41
N GLN A 7 -7.33 -19.02 16.08
CA GLN A 7 -7.30 -19.49 14.69
C GLN A 7 -8.54 -19.00 13.90
N ASN A 8 -9.67 -18.84 14.57
CA ASN A 8 -10.87 -18.29 13.94
C ASN A 8 -10.75 -16.78 13.67
N LYS A 9 -9.98 -16.04 14.50
CA LYS A 9 -9.65 -14.62 14.28
C LYS A 9 -8.67 -14.42 13.11
N ARG A 10 -7.89 -15.44 12.76
CA ARG A 10 -6.94 -15.42 11.63
C ARG A 10 -7.53 -16.00 10.36
N ARG A 11 -8.81 -16.31 10.33
CA ARG A 11 -9.46 -16.74 9.11
C ARG A 11 -9.63 -15.59 8.15
N SER A 12 -9.36 -15.87 6.87
CA SER A 12 -9.64 -15.04 5.73
C SER A 12 -11.04 -14.43 5.82
N ALA A 13 -11.11 -13.10 5.84
CA ALA A 13 -12.33 -12.37 5.61
C ALA A 13 -12.21 -11.72 4.23
N ARG A 14 -12.71 -12.41 3.22
CA ARG A 14 -12.69 -11.95 1.84
C ARG A 14 -13.89 -11.07 1.54
N GLN A 15 -13.62 -9.92 0.91
CA GLN A 15 -14.64 -8.98 0.47
C GLN A 15 -14.43 -8.65 -1.00
N VAL A 16 -15.49 -8.70 -1.80
CA VAL A 16 -15.49 -8.20 -3.16
C VAL A 16 -15.71 -6.69 -3.15
N LEU A 17 -14.90 -5.96 -3.90
CA LEU A 17 -14.94 -4.50 -3.99
C LEU A 17 -15.45 -4.08 -5.36
N SER A 18 -16.27 -3.03 -5.41
CA SER A 18 -16.84 -2.51 -6.65
C SER A 18 -16.82 -0.99 -6.74
N THR A 19 -16.66 -0.29 -5.64
CA THR A 19 -16.73 1.18 -5.58
C THR A 19 -15.49 1.78 -4.97
N LEU A 20 -15.26 3.07 -5.24
CA LEU A 20 -14.17 3.83 -4.61
C LEU A 20 -14.28 3.80 -3.08
N GLU A 21 -15.47 3.97 -2.54
CA GLU A 21 -15.71 3.98 -1.09
C GLU A 21 -15.32 2.64 -0.47
N GLU A 22 -15.66 1.54 -1.14
CA GLU A 22 -15.28 0.20 -0.68
C GLU A 22 -13.76 -0.01 -0.74
N VAL A 23 -13.09 0.48 -1.79
CA VAL A 23 -11.62 0.42 -1.89
C VAL A 23 -10.97 1.26 -0.78
N ARG A 24 -11.44 2.48 -0.54
CA ARG A 24 -10.94 3.32 0.56
C ARG A 24 -11.05 2.63 1.91
N ALA A 25 -12.23 2.12 2.21
CA ALA A 25 -12.49 1.43 3.48
C ALA A 25 -11.59 0.19 3.64
N ALA A 26 -11.44 -0.59 2.58
CA ALA A 26 -10.59 -1.79 2.59
C ALA A 26 -9.12 -1.43 2.78
N VAL A 27 -8.61 -0.42 2.10
CA VAL A 27 -7.21 0.03 2.23
C VAL A 27 -6.93 0.50 3.67
N SER A 28 -7.83 1.29 4.25
CA SER A 28 -7.69 1.75 5.64
C SER A 28 -7.75 0.58 6.63
N GLN A 29 -8.65 -0.37 6.41
CA GLN A 29 -8.77 -1.56 7.24
C GLN A 29 -7.49 -2.41 7.19
N ILE A 30 -7.01 -2.71 5.99
CA ILE A 30 -5.80 -3.52 5.80
C ILE A 30 -4.58 -2.80 6.40
N THR A 31 -4.45 -1.50 6.19
CA THR A 31 -3.37 -0.71 6.80
C THR A 31 -3.42 -0.78 8.32
N GLY A 32 -4.61 -0.75 8.91
CA GLY A 32 -4.79 -0.89 10.36
C GLY A 32 -4.41 -2.25 10.92
N LEU A 33 -4.33 -3.29 10.08
CA LEU A 33 -3.89 -4.63 10.48
C LEU A 33 -2.37 -4.79 10.42
N ALA A 34 -1.65 -3.85 9.83
CA ALA A 34 -0.21 -3.95 9.64
C ALA A 34 0.54 -3.88 10.99
N ASN A 35 1.52 -4.77 11.15
CA ASN A 35 2.39 -4.81 12.32
C ASN A 35 3.85 -4.48 11.98
N ARG A 36 4.31 -4.78 10.77
CA ARG A 36 5.70 -4.63 10.36
C ARG A 36 5.88 -3.79 9.11
N SER A 37 5.07 -4.03 8.10
CA SER A 37 5.29 -3.44 6.79
C SER A 37 4.01 -3.22 6.02
N LEU A 38 4.07 -2.24 5.13
CA LEU A 38 3.05 -1.96 4.14
C LEU A 38 3.73 -1.87 2.78
N ALA A 39 3.21 -2.56 1.78
CA ALA A 39 3.70 -2.50 0.41
C ALA A 39 2.56 -2.07 -0.50
N ILE A 40 2.77 -0.98 -1.23
CA ILE A 40 1.75 -0.38 -2.10
C ILE A 40 2.28 -0.30 -3.52
N LEU A 41 1.58 -0.92 -4.46
CA LEU A 41 1.78 -0.73 -5.89
C LEU A 41 0.61 0.09 -6.42
N THR A 42 0.90 1.24 -6.99
CA THR A 42 -0.11 2.18 -7.46
C THR A 42 0.33 2.83 -8.77
N HIS A 43 -0.63 3.20 -9.63
CA HIS A 43 -0.30 3.82 -10.90
C HIS A 43 0.21 5.27 -10.70
N ASP A 44 -0.56 6.11 -10.03
CA ASP A 44 -0.29 7.54 -9.91
C ASP A 44 -0.42 8.06 -8.47
N LEU A 45 -0.26 7.18 -7.49
CA LEU A 45 -0.50 7.40 -6.06
C LEU A 45 -1.98 7.65 -5.71
N GLU A 46 -2.87 7.48 -6.65
CA GLU A 46 -4.32 7.46 -6.52
C GLU A 46 -4.85 8.34 -5.37
N PRO A 47 -4.88 9.68 -5.53
CA PRO A 47 -5.28 10.58 -4.43
C PRO A 47 -6.70 10.31 -3.92
N GLU A 48 -7.56 9.75 -4.76
CA GLU A 48 -8.92 9.34 -4.38
C GLU A 48 -8.89 8.24 -3.30
N VAL A 49 -7.82 7.44 -3.25
CA VAL A 49 -7.67 6.33 -2.29
C VAL A 49 -6.77 6.73 -1.12
N TYR A 50 -5.58 7.27 -1.41
CA TYR A 50 -4.51 7.46 -0.42
C TYR A 50 -4.44 8.87 0.14
N ASP A 51 -4.89 9.90 -0.57
CA ASP A 51 -5.00 11.24 -0.02
C ASP A 51 -6.34 11.42 0.70
N HIS A 52 -6.57 10.59 1.71
CA HIS A 52 -7.81 10.50 2.45
C HIS A 52 -7.51 10.43 3.95
N ASP A 53 -8.27 11.15 4.76
CA ASP A 53 -8.02 11.31 6.19
C ASP A 53 -7.91 9.98 6.93
N GLU A 54 -8.82 9.05 6.70
CA GLU A 54 -8.85 7.77 7.38
C GLU A 54 -7.57 6.96 7.11
N PHE A 55 -7.14 6.88 5.85
CA PHE A 55 -5.91 6.18 5.50
C PHE A 55 -4.69 6.87 6.14
N LEU A 56 -4.58 8.19 6.01
CA LEU A 56 -3.43 8.93 6.52
C LEU A 56 -3.29 8.85 8.04
N GLU A 57 -4.40 8.92 8.76
CA GLU A 57 -4.41 8.77 10.22
C GLU A 57 -4.01 7.34 10.63
N THR A 58 -4.53 6.35 9.93
CA THR A 58 -4.20 4.94 10.18
C THR A 58 -2.73 4.66 9.91
N LEU A 59 -2.20 5.17 8.80
CA LEU A 59 -0.79 5.05 8.43
C LEU A 59 0.12 5.73 9.46
N LYS A 60 -0.23 6.93 9.87
CA LYS A 60 0.52 7.67 10.88
C LYS A 60 0.60 6.90 12.20
N ARG A 61 -0.50 6.36 12.67
CA ARG A 61 -0.52 5.52 13.88
C ARG A 61 0.38 4.29 13.72
N PHE A 62 0.35 3.66 12.55
CA PHE A 62 1.18 2.49 12.26
C PHE A 62 2.66 2.81 12.39
N VAL A 63 3.15 3.85 11.69
CA VAL A 63 4.59 4.17 11.66
C VAL A 63 5.10 4.77 12.97
N LEU A 64 4.29 5.56 13.67
CA LEU A 64 4.71 6.19 14.92
C LEU A 64 4.71 5.23 16.12
N ALA A 65 3.97 4.15 16.03
CA ALA A 65 3.92 3.15 17.10
C ALA A 65 5.11 2.18 17.07
N ARG A 66 5.89 2.13 15.99
CA ARG A 66 6.92 1.09 15.77
C ARG A 66 8.16 1.64 15.11
N THR A 67 9.30 1.49 15.75
CA THR A 67 10.60 1.93 15.18
C THR A 67 11.04 1.10 13.97
N PHE A 68 10.53 -0.12 13.84
CA PHE A 68 10.87 -1.04 12.76
C PHE A 68 9.87 -1.01 11.59
N ALA A 69 8.82 -0.20 11.67
CA ALA A 69 7.82 -0.09 10.60
C ALA A 69 8.45 0.36 9.27
N ARG A 70 8.03 -0.24 8.17
CA ARG A 70 8.47 0.13 6.83
C ARG A 70 7.26 0.21 5.91
N VAL A 71 7.19 1.31 5.16
CA VAL A 71 6.17 1.54 4.13
C VAL A 71 6.90 1.73 2.80
N ARG A 72 6.67 0.83 1.86
CA ARG A 72 7.27 0.89 0.52
C ARG A 72 6.17 1.15 -0.50
N VAL A 73 6.38 2.17 -1.33
CA VAL A 73 5.41 2.57 -2.33
C VAL A 73 6.07 2.60 -3.70
N LEU A 74 5.54 1.80 -4.63
CA LEU A 74 5.93 1.79 -6.04
C LEU A 74 4.90 2.56 -6.86
N ILE A 75 5.33 3.58 -7.58
CA ILE A 75 4.48 4.44 -8.38
C ILE A 75 4.88 4.33 -9.85
N ALA A 76 3.91 4.00 -10.72
CA ALA A 76 4.17 3.90 -12.15
C ALA A 76 4.33 5.28 -12.81
N ASP A 77 3.50 6.25 -12.43
CA ASP A 77 3.55 7.63 -12.92
C ASP A 77 3.44 8.62 -11.76
N PRO A 78 4.58 9.16 -11.27
CA PRO A 78 4.57 10.05 -10.12
C PRO A 78 4.18 11.50 -10.44
N ALA A 79 4.01 11.87 -11.70
CA ALA A 79 3.80 13.26 -12.13
C ALA A 79 2.59 13.90 -11.43
N ARG A 80 1.46 13.19 -11.36
CA ARG A 80 0.24 13.68 -10.69
C ARG A 80 0.44 13.90 -9.19
N ALA A 81 1.12 12.99 -8.53
CA ALA A 81 1.39 13.08 -7.09
C ALA A 81 2.26 14.29 -6.75
N MET A 82 3.19 14.66 -7.63
CA MET A 82 4.08 15.80 -7.44
C MET A 82 3.38 17.15 -7.69
N LYS A 83 2.40 17.19 -8.61
CA LYS A 83 1.73 18.42 -8.99
C LYS A 83 0.64 18.87 -8.01
N ASP A 84 -0.09 17.94 -7.41
CA ASP A 84 -1.37 18.21 -6.76
C ASP A 84 -1.27 18.38 -5.22
N GLY A 85 -0.07 18.53 -4.67
CA GLY A 85 0.08 18.75 -3.22
C GLY A 85 -0.43 17.58 -2.37
N ASN A 86 -0.15 16.36 -2.77
CA ASN A 86 -0.62 15.14 -2.15
C ASN A 86 -0.14 15.02 -0.68
N ARG A 87 -1.06 14.83 0.26
CA ARG A 87 -0.76 14.73 1.70
C ARG A 87 0.01 13.46 2.05
N PHE A 88 -0.13 12.38 1.28
CA PHE A 88 0.67 11.17 1.48
C PHE A 88 2.14 11.45 1.13
N VAL A 89 2.40 12.17 0.06
CA VAL A 89 3.76 12.62 -0.29
C VAL A 89 4.34 13.49 0.83
N SER A 90 3.59 14.45 1.33
CA SER A 90 4.00 15.32 2.44
C SER A 90 4.33 14.51 3.70
N MET A 91 3.52 13.52 4.02
CA MET A 91 3.75 12.62 5.16
C MET A 91 5.03 11.78 4.95
N GLY A 92 5.23 11.24 3.76
CA GLY A 92 6.43 10.46 3.43
C GLY A 92 7.71 11.28 3.53
N ARG A 93 7.66 12.56 3.20
CA ARG A 93 8.80 13.46 3.37
C ARG A 93 9.15 13.72 4.84
N ARG A 94 8.15 13.90 5.69
CA ARG A 94 8.35 14.08 7.13
C ARG A 94 8.76 12.78 7.83
N LEU A 95 8.28 11.65 7.35
CA LEU A 95 8.49 10.32 7.95
C LEU A 95 9.36 9.45 7.04
N ASN A 96 10.38 10.02 6.42
CA ASN A 96 11.21 9.36 5.42
C ASN A 96 12.09 8.23 5.96
N SER A 97 12.23 8.11 7.25
CA SER A 97 12.85 6.95 7.87
C SER A 97 11.96 5.70 7.79
N TYR A 98 10.67 5.89 7.57
CA TYR A 98 9.67 4.81 7.54
C TYR A 98 9.06 4.61 6.17
N ILE A 99 8.86 5.68 5.40
CA ILE A 99 8.13 5.69 4.13
C ILE A 99 9.10 6.00 2.99
N GLU A 100 9.17 5.11 2.00
CA GLU A 100 9.99 5.29 0.81
C GLU A 100 9.16 5.12 -0.45
N PHE A 101 9.31 6.06 -1.38
CA PHE A 101 8.68 6.00 -2.70
C PHE A 101 9.72 5.67 -3.77
N ARG A 102 9.39 4.76 -4.67
CA ARG A 102 10.18 4.45 -5.86
C ARG A 102 9.33 4.52 -7.12
N ASN A 103 9.93 4.99 -8.19
CA ASN A 103 9.29 5.05 -9.50
C ASN A 103 9.53 3.75 -10.26
N VAL A 104 8.46 3.11 -10.73
CA VAL A 104 8.58 1.92 -11.57
C VAL A 104 9.19 2.35 -12.91
N LYS A 105 10.31 1.73 -13.30
CA LYS A 105 10.97 2.00 -14.59
C LYS A 105 10.03 1.68 -15.75
N PRO A 106 10.09 2.46 -16.86
CA PRO A 106 9.19 2.26 -18.00
C PRO A 106 9.16 0.83 -18.54
N GLN A 107 10.30 0.14 -18.56
CA GLN A 107 10.38 -1.25 -19.02
C GLN A 107 9.62 -2.23 -18.13
N PHE A 108 9.28 -1.85 -16.90
CA PHE A 108 8.55 -2.70 -15.97
C PHE A 108 7.10 -2.24 -15.76
N ARG A 109 6.64 -1.20 -16.48
CA ARG A 109 5.26 -0.66 -16.39
C ARG A 109 4.22 -1.53 -17.10
N THR A 110 4.50 -2.80 -17.28
CA THR A 110 3.56 -3.76 -17.88
C THR A 110 2.55 -4.33 -16.88
N HIS A 111 2.71 -4.00 -15.60
CA HIS A 111 1.81 -4.47 -14.56
C HIS A 111 0.60 -3.53 -14.45
N PRO A 112 -0.60 -4.00 -14.87
CA PRO A 112 -1.81 -3.17 -14.81
C PRO A 112 -2.41 -3.08 -13.39
N GLU A 113 -1.91 -3.88 -12.47
CA GLU A 113 -2.44 -4.11 -11.14
C GLU A 113 -2.19 -2.95 -10.19
N ALA A 114 -3.06 -2.84 -9.18
CA ALA A 114 -2.84 -2.00 -8.01
C ALA A 114 -3.14 -2.82 -6.77
N PHE A 115 -2.27 -2.72 -5.74
CA PHE A 115 -2.52 -3.44 -4.51
C PHE A 115 -1.88 -2.75 -3.30
N CYS A 116 -2.41 -3.08 -2.12
CA CYS A 116 -1.89 -2.68 -0.84
C CYS A 116 -1.78 -3.93 0.02
N ILE A 117 -0.58 -4.24 0.49
CA ILE A 117 -0.30 -5.44 1.26
C ILE A 117 0.19 -5.05 2.65
N ALA A 118 -0.44 -5.62 3.69
CA ALA A 118 -0.01 -5.49 5.07
C ALA A 118 0.71 -6.76 5.51
N ASP A 119 1.96 -6.60 5.93
CA ASP A 119 2.85 -7.69 6.34
C ASP A 119 2.98 -8.75 5.22
N ASP A 120 2.72 -10.02 5.52
CA ASP A 120 2.75 -11.11 4.55
C ASP A 120 1.42 -11.87 4.43
N HIS A 121 0.31 -11.26 4.88
CA HIS A 121 -0.93 -12.01 5.01
C HIS A 121 -2.23 -11.29 4.64
N ALA A 122 -2.24 -9.97 4.49
CA ALA A 122 -3.44 -9.21 4.16
C ALA A 122 -3.23 -8.37 2.89
N ILE A 123 -4.26 -8.26 2.05
CA ILE A 123 -4.16 -7.60 0.75
C ILE A 123 -5.47 -6.92 0.34
N VAL A 124 -5.35 -5.76 -0.28
CA VAL A 124 -6.37 -5.19 -1.17
C VAL A 124 -5.81 -5.26 -2.59
N TYR A 125 -6.48 -5.94 -3.49
CA TYR A 125 -6.00 -6.21 -4.84
C TYR A 125 -7.01 -5.77 -5.89
N ARG A 126 -6.52 -5.04 -6.91
CA ARG A 126 -7.28 -4.71 -8.12
C ARG A 126 -6.47 -5.16 -9.33
N ALA A 127 -7.10 -5.92 -10.22
CA ALA A 127 -6.43 -6.41 -11.41
C ALA A 127 -6.07 -5.28 -12.38
N ARG A 128 -6.82 -4.16 -12.32
CA ARG A 128 -6.63 -2.98 -13.15
C ARG A 128 -6.68 -1.72 -12.28
N ALA A 129 -5.63 -0.94 -12.32
CA ALA A 129 -5.52 0.27 -11.52
C ALA A 129 -6.62 1.31 -11.85
N GLU A 130 -7.10 1.33 -13.10
CA GLU A 130 -8.16 2.24 -13.52
C GLU A 130 -9.57 1.80 -13.09
N SER A 131 -9.73 0.62 -12.51
CA SER A 131 -11.01 0.09 -12.05
C SER A 131 -11.06 0.04 -10.52
N TRP A 132 -12.24 0.28 -9.95
CA TRP A 132 -12.47 0.09 -8.52
C TRP A 132 -12.86 -1.36 -8.16
N GLU A 133 -13.01 -2.21 -9.16
CA GLU A 133 -13.27 -3.62 -8.93
C GLU A 133 -12.06 -4.34 -8.37
N GLY A 134 -12.26 -5.10 -7.31
CA GLY A 134 -11.15 -5.81 -6.68
C GLY A 134 -11.61 -6.72 -5.55
N VAL A 135 -10.64 -7.14 -4.76
CA VAL A 135 -10.84 -8.05 -3.63
C VAL A 135 -9.97 -7.58 -2.47
N ALA A 136 -10.54 -7.59 -1.27
CA ALA A 136 -9.79 -7.45 -0.03
C ALA A 136 -9.83 -8.78 0.73
N ASP A 137 -8.70 -9.18 1.31
CA ASP A 137 -8.62 -10.36 2.14
C ASP A 137 -7.71 -10.07 3.35
N THR A 138 -8.22 -10.32 4.54
CA THR A 138 -7.50 -10.03 5.78
C THR A 138 -6.46 -11.09 6.14
N PHE A 139 -6.59 -12.29 5.58
CA PHE A 139 -5.62 -13.37 5.85
C PHE A 139 -5.58 -14.37 4.70
N GLN A 140 -4.60 -14.20 3.80
CA GLN A 140 -4.38 -15.10 2.67
C GLN A 140 -2.88 -15.18 2.31
N PRO A 141 -2.05 -15.78 3.20
CA PRO A 141 -0.60 -15.76 3.03
C PRO A 141 -0.09 -16.29 1.69
N PRO A 142 -0.59 -17.43 1.14
CA PRO A 142 -0.07 -17.94 -0.14
C PRO A 142 -0.26 -16.97 -1.30
N VAL A 143 -1.39 -16.30 -1.36
CA VAL A 143 -1.70 -15.30 -2.40
C VAL A 143 -0.85 -14.05 -2.19
N VAL A 144 -0.78 -13.56 -0.95
CA VAL A 144 -0.03 -12.36 -0.60
C VAL A 144 1.45 -12.52 -0.92
N ARG A 145 2.05 -13.67 -0.60
CA ARG A 145 3.46 -13.95 -0.90
C ARG A 145 3.77 -13.89 -2.39
N ARG A 146 2.84 -14.34 -3.22
CA ARG A 146 2.99 -14.26 -4.69
C ARG A 146 3.12 -12.81 -5.14
N TYR A 147 2.26 -11.93 -4.65
CA TYR A 147 2.28 -10.52 -5.01
C TYR A 147 3.44 -9.76 -4.35
N LEU A 148 3.85 -10.15 -3.15
CA LEU A 148 5.06 -9.61 -2.52
C LEU A 148 6.32 -9.96 -3.31
N ASP A 149 6.42 -11.16 -3.86
CA ASP A 149 7.55 -11.55 -4.70
C ASP A 149 7.63 -10.66 -5.95
N VAL A 150 6.49 -10.40 -6.59
CA VAL A 150 6.41 -9.44 -7.71
C VAL A 150 6.84 -8.04 -7.25
N PHE A 151 6.29 -7.58 -6.13
CA PHE A 151 6.63 -6.27 -5.58
C PHE A 151 8.12 -6.14 -5.26
N ASP A 152 8.70 -7.12 -4.58
CA ASP A 152 10.10 -7.11 -4.19
C ASP A 152 11.02 -7.10 -5.42
N SER A 153 10.69 -7.84 -6.47
CA SER A 153 11.43 -7.82 -7.73
C SER A 153 11.42 -6.44 -8.38
N LEU A 154 10.26 -5.81 -8.43
CA LEU A 154 10.12 -4.44 -8.95
C LEU A 154 10.84 -3.43 -8.07
N TRP A 155 10.72 -3.57 -6.76
CA TRP A 155 11.35 -2.68 -5.79
C TRP A 155 12.85 -2.64 -5.93
N HIS A 156 13.48 -3.80 -6.03
CA HIS A 156 14.94 -3.89 -6.18
C HIS A 156 15.42 -3.39 -7.54
N ALA A 157 14.58 -3.48 -8.56
CA ALA A 157 14.93 -3.01 -9.91
C ALA A 157 14.69 -1.51 -10.09
N CYS A 158 13.97 -0.85 -9.18
CA CYS A 158 13.58 0.56 -9.29
C CYS A 158 14.46 1.46 -8.44
N GLU A 159 14.59 2.71 -8.88
CA GLU A 159 15.34 3.73 -8.16
C GLU A 159 14.41 4.55 -7.25
N ILE A 160 15.00 5.13 -6.20
CA ILE A 160 14.32 6.08 -5.34
C ILE A 160 13.91 7.29 -6.18
N GLU A 161 12.64 7.72 -6.05
CA GLU A 161 12.16 8.92 -6.70
C GLU A 161 12.65 10.16 -5.95
N PRO A 162 13.65 10.91 -6.50
CA PRO A 162 14.26 12.01 -5.75
C PRO A 162 13.30 13.17 -5.50
N GLU A 163 12.39 13.45 -6.40
CA GLU A 163 11.44 14.57 -6.25
C GLU A 163 10.44 14.36 -5.12
N LEU A 164 10.08 13.11 -4.84
CA LEU A 164 9.22 12.76 -3.72
C LEU A 164 9.96 12.82 -2.38
N ARG A 165 11.29 12.84 -2.39
CA ARG A 165 12.14 12.96 -1.22
C ARG A 165 12.65 14.38 -0.94
N GLN A 166 12.69 15.22 -1.93
CA GLN A 166 13.51 16.44 -1.96
C GLN A 166 13.03 17.61 -1.10
N LEU A 167 11.96 17.51 -0.38
CA LEU A 167 11.52 18.63 0.46
C LEU A 167 12.09 18.58 1.88
N GLN A 168 13.38 18.31 1.99
CA GLN A 168 14.05 18.24 3.27
C GLN A 168 15.05 19.35 3.51
N VAL A 169 15.03 20.33 2.68
CA VAL A 169 15.94 21.46 2.88
C VAL A 169 15.15 22.64 3.33
#